data_4a996b4baeed504f46566c7551e0d161
#
_entry.id   4a996b4baeed504f46566c7551e0d161
#
_cell.length_a   1.000
_cell.length_b   1.000
_cell.length_c   1.000
_cell.angle_alpha   90.00
_cell.angle_beta   90.00
_cell.angle_gamma   90.00
#
_symmetry.space_group_name_H-M   'P 1'
#
loop_
_entity.id
_entity.type
_entity.pdbx_description
1 polymer ?
#
loop_
_entity_poly.entity_id
_entity_poly.type
_entity_poly.pdbx_seq_one_letter_code
_entity_poly.pdbx_strand_id
1 'polypeptide(L)'
;VAGRSISKDELLWPLSMPPRINAQEIQVAQLENEFERHYRNYLAEKYGTKLQAISGIHYNMELGKDLVEALFQESDQIDIIAFKNALYLKLAQNYLRYRWVITYLFGAAPVAEQGFFDQEVPELVRSFRNSDHGYVNKEEIQVSFASLEDYVSAIENYIEQGDLIAEKEFYSAVRFRGQKVNRSFLDKGITYLEFRNF
;
A
#
# COMPACT_ATOMS: atom_id res chain seq x y z
N VAL A 1 8.71 22.45 7.67
CA VAL A 1 7.39 23.01 7.29
C VAL A 1 6.33 22.52 8.26
N ALA A 2 6.23 21.19 8.52
CA ALA A 2 5.20 20.63 9.42
C ALA A 2 5.18 21.26 10.82
N GLY A 3 6.35 21.49 11.44
CA GLY A 3 6.43 22.11 12.77
C GLY A 3 5.88 23.54 12.91
N ARG A 4 5.52 24.20 11.79
CA ARG A 4 4.85 25.51 11.79
C ARG A 4 3.32 25.41 11.71
N SER A 5 2.81 24.23 11.43
CA SER A 5 1.38 23.98 11.18
C SER A 5 0.70 23.24 12.34
N ILE A 6 1.46 22.80 13.35
CA ILE A 6 0.94 22.13 14.54
C ILE A 6 0.76 23.16 15.67
N SER A 7 -0.25 22.97 16.50
CA SER A 7 -0.47 23.75 17.71
C SER A 7 0.54 23.42 18.81
N LYS A 8 0.53 24.19 19.93
CA LYS A 8 1.46 23.93 21.04
C LYS A 8 1.22 22.59 21.75
N ASP A 9 0.01 22.08 21.65
CA ASP A 9 -0.44 20.86 22.32
C ASP A 9 -0.42 19.64 21.39
N GLU A 10 0.02 19.81 20.13
CA GLU A 10 0.16 18.76 19.15
C GLU A 10 1.61 18.31 19.03
N LEU A 11 1.81 17.01 18.84
CA LEU A 11 3.12 16.37 18.64
C LEU A 11 3.15 15.61 17.32
N LEU A 12 4.29 15.69 16.63
CA LEU A 12 4.58 14.80 15.51
C LEU A 12 5.12 13.47 16.05
N TRP A 13 4.43 12.38 15.73
CA TRP A 13 4.84 11.04 16.13
C TRP A 13 5.63 10.36 15.01
N PRO A 14 6.94 10.13 15.16
CA PRO A 14 7.80 9.68 14.06
C PRO A 14 7.90 8.15 13.94
N LEU A 15 7.18 7.39 14.76
CA LEU A 15 7.25 5.93 14.75
C LEU A 15 6.10 5.33 13.94
N SER A 16 6.34 4.13 13.36
CA SER A 16 5.32 3.39 12.60
C SER A 16 4.16 2.96 13.48
N MET A 17 4.46 2.37 14.65
CA MET A 17 3.44 2.04 15.64
C MET A 17 3.02 3.29 16.40
N PRO A 18 1.72 3.60 16.49
CA PRO A 18 1.23 4.75 17.23
C PRO A 18 1.47 4.58 18.75
N PRO A 19 1.41 5.68 19.53
CA PRO A 19 1.41 5.61 20.98
C PRO A 19 0.16 4.90 21.47
N ARG A 20 0.08 4.62 22.78
CA ARG A 20 -1.13 4.11 23.40
C ARG A 20 -2.27 5.11 23.21
N ILE A 21 -3.26 4.71 22.39
CA ILE A 21 -4.45 5.50 22.08
C ILE A 21 -5.70 4.63 22.23
N ASN A 22 -6.80 5.22 22.66
CA ASN A 22 -8.09 4.54 22.68
C ASN A 22 -8.75 4.68 21.32
N ALA A 23 -9.40 3.60 20.85
CA ALA A 23 -10.08 3.61 19.55
C ALA A 23 -11.13 4.74 19.44
N GLN A 24 -11.77 5.11 20.55
CA GLN A 24 -12.77 6.16 20.62
C GLN A 24 -12.20 7.58 20.50
N GLU A 25 -10.90 7.76 20.76
CA GLU A 25 -10.21 9.05 20.67
C GLU A 25 -9.69 9.30 19.24
N ILE A 26 -9.64 8.26 18.41
CA ILE A 26 -9.17 8.38 17.03
C ILE A 26 -10.30 8.95 16.16
N GLN A 27 -10.12 10.20 15.72
CA GLN A 27 -11.05 10.84 14.81
C GLN A 27 -10.73 10.47 13.37
N VAL A 28 -11.75 10.01 12.63
CA VAL A 28 -11.65 9.80 11.19
C VAL A 28 -11.52 11.14 10.50
N ALA A 29 -10.56 11.27 9.58
CA ALA A 29 -10.31 12.51 8.85
C ALA A 29 -11.59 13.01 8.12
N GLN A 30 -11.95 14.26 8.39
CA GLN A 30 -13.08 14.94 7.73
C GLN A 30 -12.60 15.53 6.41
N LEU A 31 -12.92 14.85 5.32
CA LEU A 31 -12.50 15.24 3.97
C LEU A 31 -13.68 15.95 3.25
N GLU A 32 -13.37 16.93 2.41
CA GLU A 32 -14.38 17.65 1.62
C GLU A 32 -15.08 16.74 0.61
N ASN A 33 -14.33 15.82 0.00
CA ASN A 33 -14.88 14.84 -0.93
C ASN A 33 -15.74 13.81 -0.19
N GLU A 34 -17.00 13.71 -0.55
CA GLU A 34 -18.00 12.83 0.09
C GLU A 34 -17.61 11.34 -0.04
N PHE A 35 -17.15 10.91 -1.23
CA PHE A 35 -16.71 9.54 -1.43
C PHE A 35 -15.50 9.21 -0.55
N GLU A 36 -14.51 10.11 -0.44
CA GLU A 36 -13.34 9.90 0.40
C GLU A 36 -13.70 9.81 1.88
N ARG A 37 -14.66 10.63 2.32
CA ARG A 37 -15.18 10.60 3.71
C ARG A 37 -15.91 9.28 3.98
N HIS A 38 -16.78 8.86 3.08
CA HIS A 38 -17.47 7.58 3.18
C HIS A 38 -16.49 6.41 3.20
N TYR A 39 -15.51 6.42 2.31
CA TYR A 39 -14.45 5.43 2.25
C TYR A 39 -13.67 5.32 3.57
N ARG A 40 -13.31 6.44 4.20
CA ARG A 40 -12.61 6.44 5.48
C ARG A 40 -13.46 5.86 6.61
N ASN A 41 -14.71 6.19 6.67
CA ASN A 41 -15.65 5.62 7.66
C ASN A 41 -15.78 4.10 7.46
N TYR A 42 -15.99 3.67 6.23
CA TYR A 42 -16.04 2.24 5.89
C TYR A 42 -14.77 1.48 6.35
N LEU A 43 -13.58 2.04 6.10
CA LEU A 43 -12.35 1.42 6.57
C LEU A 43 -12.26 1.37 8.10
N ALA A 44 -12.74 2.41 8.80
CA ALA A 44 -12.78 2.44 10.25
C ALA A 44 -13.70 1.36 10.83
N GLU A 45 -14.86 1.12 10.20
CA GLU A 45 -15.79 0.07 10.58
C GLU A 45 -15.25 -1.33 10.27
N LYS A 46 -14.66 -1.53 9.07
CA LYS A 46 -14.21 -2.84 8.59
C LYS A 46 -12.93 -3.32 9.29
N TYR A 47 -11.95 -2.45 9.48
CA TYR A 47 -10.61 -2.79 9.96
C TYR A 47 -10.28 -2.23 11.36
N GLY A 48 -11.12 -1.33 11.87
CA GLY A 48 -10.89 -0.62 13.12
C GLY A 48 -10.00 0.62 12.95
N THR A 49 -10.18 1.60 13.84
CA THR A 49 -9.46 2.88 13.80
C THR A 49 -8.00 2.73 14.24
N LYS A 50 -7.70 1.87 15.22
CA LYS A 50 -6.34 1.67 15.74
C LYS A 50 -5.38 1.19 14.65
N LEU A 51 -5.76 0.19 13.85
CA LEU A 51 -4.90 -0.35 12.79
C LEU A 51 -4.63 0.68 11.69
N GLN A 52 -5.58 1.58 11.41
CA GLN A 52 -5.37 2.66 10.45
C GLN A 52 -4.40 3.74 10.95
N ALA A 53 -4.15 3.83 12.24
CA ALA A 53 -3.16 4.73 12.83
C ALA A 53 -1.71 4.22 12.66
N ILE A 54 -1.53 2.95 12.28
CA ILE A 54 -0.20 2.40 11.95
C ILE A 54 0.29 3.08 10.66
N SER A 55 1.41 3.76 10.73
CA SER A 55 1.99 4.50 9.62
C SER A 55 3.17 3.78 8.97
N GLY A 56 3.57 4.21 7.79
CA GLY A 56 4.75 3.70 7.11
C GLY A 56 5.22 4.65 6.02
N ILE A 57 6.46 4.44 5.59
CA ILE A 57 7.05 5.19 4.50
C ILE A 57 6.68 4.53 3.18
N HIS A 58 6.20 5.31 2.23
CA HIS A 58 5.99 4.88 0.85
C HIS A 58 7.11 5.43 -0.02
N TYR A 59 7.75 4.55 -0.78
CA TYR A 59 8.80 4.92 -1.72
C TYR A 59 8.28 4.77 -3.15
N ASN A 60 8.31 5.86 -3.92
CA ASN A 60 7.89 5.88 -5.32
C ASN A 60 9.11 5.80 -6.22
N MET A 61 9.09 4.89 -7.21
CA MET A 61 10.17 4.68 -8.16
C MET A 61 9.64 4.71 -9.59
N GLU A 62 10.16 5.62 -10.38
CA GLU A 62 9.94 5.71 -11.82
C GLU A 62 11.24 5.37 -12.57
N LEU A 63 11.13 4.58 -13.64
CA LEU A 63 12.24 4.34 -14.55
C LEU A 63 12.44 5.56 -15.46
N GLY A 64 13.68 6.01 -15.58
CA GLY A 64 14.01 7.11 -16.48
C GLY A 64 13.62 6.79 -17.93
N LYS A 65 13.08 7.79 -18.62
CA LYS A 65 12.61 7.65 -20.00
C LYS A 65 13.70 7.11 -20.92
N ASP A 66 14.91 7.68 -20.84
CA ASP A 66 16.05 7.28 -21.67
C ASP A 66 16.45 5.81 -21.45
N LEU A 67 16.37 5.34 -20.18
CA LEU A 67 16.62 3.93 -19.87
C LEU A 67 15.57 3.01 -20.48
N VAL A 68 14.29 3.38 -20.38
CA VAL A 68 13.19 2.59 -20.96
C VAL A 68 13.33 2.52 -22.47
N GLU A 69 13.63 3.64 -23.13
CA GLU A 69 13.83 3.71 -24.59
C GLU A 69 15.04 2.88 -25.03
N ALA A 70 16.16 2.96 -24.33
CA ALA A 70 17.35 2.16 -24.64
C ALA A 70 17.07 0.65 -24.55
N LEU A 71 16.44 0.21 -23.46
CA LEU A 71 16.07 -1.19 -23.25
C LEU A 71 15.03 -1.67 -24.28
N PHE A 72 14.09 -0.80 -24.67
CA PHE A 72 13.09 -1.12 -25.68
C PHE A 72 13.71 -1.35 -27.05
N GLN A 73 14.70 -0.53 -27.44
CA GLN A 73 15.43 -0.68 -28.72
C GLN A 73 16.24 -1.98 -28.79
N GLU A 74 16.69 -2.51 -27.66
CA GLU A 74 17.39 -3.79 -27.58
C GLU A 74 16.43 -5.00 -27.50
N SER A 75 15.12 -4.76 -27.41
CA SER A 75 14.11 -5.81 -27.30
C SER A 75 13.46 -6.10 -28.67
N ASP A 76 12.86 -7.29 -28.81
CA ASP A 76 12.04 -7.65 -29.99
C ASP A 76 10.59 -7.14 -29.88
N GLN A 77 10.29 -6.28 -28.90
CA GLN A 77 8.95 -5.77 -28.68
C GLN A 77 8.63 -4.63 -29.64
N ILE A 78 7.36 -4.53 -30.06
CA ILE A 78 6.89 -3.51 -31.00
C ILE A 78 6.02 -2.43 -30.32
N ASP A 79 5.58 -2.68 -29.09
CA ASP A 79 4.76 -1.76 -28.29
C ASP A 79 5.50 -1.35 -27.03
N ILE A 80 5.89 -0.09 -26.96
CA ILE A 80 6.63 0.47 -25.83
C ILE A 80 5.80 0.51 -24.53
N ILE A 81 4.46 0.62 -24.62
CA ILE A 81 3.57 0.60 -23.45
C ILE A 81 3.55 -0.80 -22.86
N ALA A 82 3.33 -1.81 -23.68
CA ALA A 82 3.36 -3.21 -23.27
C ALA A 82 4.74 -3.59 -22.71
N PHE A 83 5.83 -3.16 -23.35
CA PHE A 83 7.20 -3.37 -22.86
C PHE A 83 7.42 -2.73 -21.49
N LYS A 84 7.04 -1.46 -21.30
CA LYS A 84 7.15 -0.74 -20.04
C LYS A 84 6.33 -1.41 -18.93
N ASN A 85 5.11 -1.84 -19.25
CA ASN A 85 4.26 -2.60 -18.33
C ASN A 85 4.93 -3.91 -17.89
N ALA A 86 5.54 -4.65 -18.81
CA ALA A 86 6.26 -5.88 -18.53
C ALA A 86 7.47 -5.64 -17.60
N LEU A 87 8.22 -4.54 -17.82
CA LEU A 87 9.33 -4.15 -16.91
C LEU A 87 8.83 -3.89 -15.49
N TYR A 88 7.80 -3.07 -15.34
CA TYR A 88 7.24 -2.76 -14.00
C TYR A 88 6.63 -3.98 -13.34
N LEU A 89 5.94 -4.84 -14.09
CA LEU A 89 5.40 -6.08 -13.57
C LEU A 89 6.52 -6.99 -13.05
N LYS A 90 7.61 -7.12 -13.81
CA LYS A 90 8.78 -7.93 -13.41
C LYS A 90 9.46 -7.39 -12.16
N LEU A 91 9.59 -6.06 -12.06
CA LEU A 91 10.11 -5.41 -10.87
C LEU A 91 9.22 -5.67 -9.65
N ALA A 92 7.89 -5.55 -9.82
CA ALA A 92 6.93 -5.83 -8.76
C ALA A 92 6.99 -7.30 -8.30
N GLN A 93 7.05 -8.26 -9.23
CA GLN A 93 7.21 -9.69 -8.92
C GLN A 93 8.49 -9.95 -8.13
N ASN A 94 9.61 -9.41 -8.57
CA ASN A 94 10.90 -9.57 -7.88
C ASN A 94 10.85 -8.94 -6.48
N TYR A 95 10.27 -7.74 -6.36
CA TYR A 95 10.09 -7.09 -5.08
C TYR A 95 9.23 -7.93 -4.13
N LEU A 96 8.09 -8.43 -4.55
CA LEU A 96 7.22 -9.28 -3.74
C LEU A 96 7.94 -10.55 -3.27
N ARG A 97 8.78 -11.15 -4.15
CA ARG A 97 9.56 -12.33 -3.81
C ARG A 97 10.62 -12.07 -2.74
N TYR A 98 11.26 -10.91 -2.78
CA TYR A 98 12.41 -10.59 -1.92
C TYR A 98 12.10 -9.59 -0.81
N ARG A 99 10.85 -9.07 -0.70
CA ARG A 99 10.46 -8.07 0.30
C ARG A 99 10.76 -8.47 1.74
N TRP A 100 10.78 -9.78 2.03
CA TRP A 100 11.08 -10.30 3.35
C TRP A 100 12.49 -9.90 3.81
N VAL A 101 13.46 -9.81 2.89
CA VAL A 101 14.83 -9.35 3.20
C VAL A 101 14.80 -7.92 3.75
N ILE A 102 14.00 -7.05 3.10
CA ILE A 102 13.86 -5.65 3.53
C ILE A 102 13.24 -5.60 4.93
N THR A 103 12.15 -6.32 5.15
CA THR A 103 11.50 -6.37 6.47
C THR A 103 12.45 -6.99 7.52
N TYR A 104 13.20 -8.02 7.19
CA TYR A 104 14.15 -8.65 8.11
C TYR A 104 15.28 -7.72 8.52
N LEU A 105 15.88 -6.99 7.56
CA LEU A 105 17.01 -6.10 7.82
C LEU A 105 16.59 -4.74 8.40
N PHE A 106 15.49 -4.18 7.92
CA PHE A 106 15.09 -2.78 8.17
C PHE A 106 13.74 -2.65 8.87
N GLY A 107 13.09 -3.74 9.22
CA GLY A 107 11.82 -3.70 9.96
C GLY A 107 12.01 -2.94 11.26
N ALA A 108 11.27 -1.83 11.42
CA ALA A 108 11.51 -0.83 12.45
C ALA A 108 10.43 -0.78 13.54
N ALA A 109 9.44 -1.67 13.50
CA ALA A 109 8.32 -1.65 14.43
C ALA A 109 8.03 -3.03 15.05
N PRO A 110 9.01 -3.64 15.76
CA PRO A 110 8.81 -4.93 16.43
C PRO A 110 8.12 -4.80 17.78
N VAL A 111 7.86 -3.58 18.25
CA VAL A 111 7.30 -3.29 19.57
C VAL A 111 6.08 -2.39 19.41
N ALA A 112 5.01 -2.69 20.13
CA ALA A 112 3.86 -1.82 20.33
C ALA A 112 3.75 -1.45 21.80
N GLU A 113 3.18 -0.29 22.10
CA GLU A 113 2.89 0.07 23.48
C GLU A 113 1.85 -0.86 24.10
N GLN A 114 1.97 -1.08 25.40
CA GLN A 114 1.05 -1.94 26.15
C GLN A 114 -0.40 -1.43 26.01
N GLY A 115 -1.30 -2.33 25.58
CA GLY A 115 -2.72 -2.01 25.38
C GLY A 115 -3.05 -1.42 23.99
N PHE A 116 -2.08 -1.38 23.08
CA PHE A 116 -2.38 -1.08 21.67
C PHE A 116 -3.22 -2.19 21.05
N PHE A 117 -2.81 -3.45 21.19
CA PHE A 117 -3.61 -4.61 20.84
C PHE A 117 -4.54 -4.99 21.99
N ASP A 118 -5.75 -5.42 21.68
CA ASP A 118 -6.75 -5.81 22.68
C ASP A 118 -6.40 -7.16 23.35
N GLN A 119 -5.57 -7.97 22.67
CA GLN A 119 -5.01 -9.21 23.19
C GLN A 119 -3.48 -9.18 23.11
N GLU A 120 -2.84 -9.96 23.97
CA GLU A 120 -1.39 -10.12 23.89
C GLU A 120 -1.02 -10.81 22.58
N VAL A 121 -0.06 -10.24 21.85
CA VAL A 121 0.51 -10.83 20.65
C VAL A 121 1.68 -11.72 21.06
N PRO A 122 1.52 -13.05 21.02
CA PRO A 122 2.54 -13.97 21.54
C PRO A 122 3.74 -14.12 20.62
N GLU A 123 3.63 -13.67 19.36
CA GLU A 123 4.62 -13.87 18.32
C GLU A 123 5.60 -12.71 18.23
N LEU A 124 6.87 -13.04 18.09
CA LEU A 124 7.89 -12.03 17.79
C LEU A 124 7.83 -11.66 16.31
N VAL A 125 7.47 -10.43 16.02
CA VAL A 125 7.43 -9.89 14.67
C VAL A 125 8.55 -8.87 14.46
N ARG A 126 9.05 -8.77 13.24
CA ARG A 126 10.06 -7.76 12.88
C ARG A 126 9.43 -6.40 12.57
N SER A 127 8.17 -6.41 12.15
CA SER A 127 7.39 -5.22 11.87
C SER A 127 5.91 -5.54 12.03
N PHE A 128 5.24 -4.94 13.01
CA PHE A 128 3.78 -5.09 13.18
C PHE A 128 3.02 -4.64 11.95
N ARG A 129 3.43 -3.55 11.33
CA ARG A 129 2.80 -3.05 10.10
C ARG A 129 2.75 -4.10 8.98
N ASN A 130 3.82 -4.90 8.83
CA ASN A 130 3.98 -5.87 7.75
C ASN A 130 3.70 -7.31 8.17
N SER A 131 3.08 -7.51 9.33
CA SER A 131 2.62 -8.80 9.85
C SER A 131 1.11 -8.92 9.74
N ASP A 132 0.58 -10.09 10.09
CA ASP A 132 -0.86 -10.36 10.16
C ASP A 132 -1.58 -9.54 11.25
N HIS A 133 -0.82 -8.94 12.16
CA HIS A 133 -1.33 -7.99 13.16
C HIS A 133 -1.43 -6.55 12.64
N GLY A 134 -0.94 -6.29 11.42
CA GLY A 134 -1.00 -4.99 10.77
C GLY A 134 -2.31 -4.75 10.02
N TYR A 135 -2.29 -3.72 9.18
CA TYR A 135 -3.42 -3.38 8.34
C TYR A 135 -3.30 -4.11 7.00
N VAL A 136 -3.96 -5.24 6.88
CA VAL A 136 -3.93 -6.13 5.70
C VAL A 136 -5.34 -6.45 5.23
N ASN A 137 -5.49 -6.81 3.95
CA ASN A 137 -6.75 -7.36 3.47
C ASN A 137 -7.01 -8.72 4.11
N LYS A 138 -8.27 -9.17 4.08
CA LYS A 138 -8.64 -10.51 4.48
C LYS A 138 -7.93 -11.56 3.61
N GLU A 139 -7.73 -12.76 4.14
CA GLU A 139 -7.00 -13.84 3.46
C GLU A 139 -7.59 -14.22 2.09
N GLU A 140 -8.90 -14.03 1.91
CA GLU A 140 -9.60 -14.32 0.66
C GLU A 140 -9.22 -13.37 -0.48
N ILE A 141 -8.69 -12.17 -0.16
CA ILE A 141 -8.27 -11.19 -1.17
C ILE A 141 -6.88 -11.53 -1.67
N GLN A 142 -6.81 -12.34 -2.71
CA GLN A 142 -5.57 -12.73 -3.36
C GLN A 142 -5.53 -12.21 -4.79
N VAL A 143 -4.58 -11.34 -5.09
CA VAL A 143 -4.39 -10.76 -6.41
C VAL A 143 -3.10 -11.27 -7.02
N SER A 144 -3.23 -11.89 -8.20
CA SER A 144 -2.09 -12.40 -8.96
C SER A 144 -1.29 -11.25 -9.59
N PHE A 145 0.03 -11.38 -9.55
CA PHE A 145 0.96 -10.55 -10.32
C PHE A 145 1.56 -11.34 -11.50
N ALA A 146 0.90 -12.40 -11.96
CA ALA A 146 1.39 -13.20 -13.10
C ALA A 146 1.34 -12.40 -14.40
N SER A 147 0.26 -11.66 -14.61
CA SER A 147 0.12 -10.69 -15.70
C SER A 147 -0.55 -9.41 -15.20
N LEU A 148 -0.44 -8.33 -15.97
CA LEU A 148 -1.12 -7.08 -15.64
C LEU A 148 -2.64 -7.21 -15.79
N GLU A 149 -3.09 -8.00 -16.76
CA GLU A 149 -4.52 -8.31 -16.97
C GLU A 149 -5.10 -9.07 -15.77
N ASP A 150 -4.40 -10.11 -15.27
CA ASP A 150 -4.83 -10.85 -14.08
C ASP A 150 -4.92 -9.93 -12.86
N TYR A 151 -3.92 -9.06 -12.68
CA TYR A 151 -3.90 -8.08 -11.58
C TYR A 151 -5.11 -7.15 -11.62
N VAL A 152 -5.39 -6.56 -12.79
CA VAL A 152 -6.50 -5.61 -12.95
C VAL A 152 -7.84 -6.32 -12.78
N SER A 153 -8.04 -7.44 -13.48
CA SER A 153 -9.30 -8.19 -13.47
C SER A 153 -9.63 -8.77 -12.09
N ALA A 154 -8.63 -9.24 -11.34
CA ALA A 154 -8.85 -9.72 -9.99
C ALA A 154 -9.38 -8.61 -9.07
N ILE A 155 -8.79 -7.41 -9.11
CA ILE A 155 -9.24 -6.28 -8.27
C ILE A 155 -10.65 -5.84 -8.68
N GLU A 156 -10.94 -5.76 -9.98
CA GLU A 156 -12.29 -5.41 -10.46
C GLU A 156 -13.33 -6.43 -9.99
N ASN A 157 -13.02 -7.73 -10.08
CA ASN A 157 -13.91 -8.79 -9.61
C ASN A 157 -14.21 -8.67 -8.11
N TYR A 158 -13.21 -8.40 -7.26
CA TYR A 158 -13.43 -8.18 -5.83
C TYR A 158 -14.28 -6.94 -5.53
N ILE A 159 -14.18 -5.90 -6.37
CA ILE A 159 -15.03 -4.72 -6.24
C ILE A 159 -16.47 -5.06 -6.66
N GLU A 160 -16.67 -5.78 -7.76
CA GLU A 160 -18.00 -6.21 -8.23
C GLU A 160 -18.71 -7.14 -7.23
N GLN A 161 -17.95 -8.00 -6.54
CA GLN A 161 -18.44 -8.90 -5.50
C GLN A 161 -18.71 -8.19 -4.16
N GLY A 162 -18.21 -6.95 -4.00
CA GLY A 162 -18.35 -6.18 -2.77
C GLY A 162 -17.32 -6.50 -1.68
N ASP A 163 -16.32 -7.31 -1.99
CA ASP A 163 -15.22 -7.63 -1.07
C ASP A 163 -14.27 -6.45 -0.88
N LEU A 164 -14.11 -5.64 -1.93
CA LEU A 164 -13.43 -4.34 -1.91
C LEU A 164 -14.41 -3.24 -2.30
N ILE A 165 -14.34 -2.09 -1.64
CA ILE A 165 -15.14 -0.91 -2.01
C ILE A 165 -14.51 -0.09 -3.14
N ALA A 166 -13.20 -0.20 -3.31
CA ALA A 166 -12.44 0.50 -4.34
C ALA A 166 -11.07 -0.13 -4.55
N GLU A 167 -10.43 0.09 -5.72
CA GLU A 167 -9.07 -0.39 -6.05
C GLU A 167 -8.02 -0.04 -4.98
N LYS A 168 -8.16 1.13 -4.36
CA LYS A 168 -7.24 1.61 -3.32
C LYS A 168 -7.33 0.83 -2.00
N GLU A 169 -8.37 0.04 -1.79
CA GLU A 169 -8.50 -0.85 -0.64
C GLU A 169 -7.66 -2.12 -0.77
N PHE A 170 -7.20 -2.47 -1.96
CA PHE A 170 -6.26 -3.57 -2.10
C PHE A 170 -4.90 -3.20 -1.48
N TYR A 171 -4.52 -3.90 -0.40
CA TYR A 171 -3.25 -3.71 0.31
C TYR A 171 -2.20 -4.68 -0.17
N SER A 172 -1.21 -4.14 -0.89
CA SER A 172 -0.03 -4.88 -1.31
C SER A 172 1.24 -4.12 -0.91
N ALA A 173 2.35 -4.84 -0.76
CA ALA A 173 3.66 -4.25 -0.50
C ALA A 173 4.17 -3.39 -1.67
N VAL A 174 3.63 -3.59 -2.87
CA VAL A 174 3.89 -2.78 -4.06
C VAL A 174 2.59 -2.50 -4.81
N ARG A 175 2.46 -1.30 -5.36
CA ARG A 175 1.34 -0.90 -6.23
C ARG A 175 1.82 -0.29 -7.52
N PHE A 176 1.08 -0.55 -8.60
CA PHE A 176 1.20 0.18 -9.86
C PHE A 176 0.54 1.55 -9.73
N ARG A 177 1.16 2.59 -10.30
CA ARG A 177 0.72 3.98 -10.20
C ARG A 177 0.84 4.73 -11.52
N GLY A 178 0.14 5.88 -11.58
CA GLY A 178 0.17 6.81 -12.71
C GLY A 178 -1.15 6.95 -13.47
N GLN A 179 -2.10 6.07 -13.22
CA GLN A 179 -3.45 6.13 -13.80
C GLN A 179 -4.51 6.32 -12.72
N LYS A 180 -5.69 6.86 -13.10
CA LYS A 180 -6.82 7.08 -12.20
C LYS A 180 -7.50 5.75 -11.81
N VAL A 181 -7.56 4.81 -12.76
CA VAL A 181 -8.11 3.47 -12.58
C VAL A 181 -7.13 2.43 -13.13
N ASN A 182 -7.11 1.25 -12.51
CA ASN A 182 -6.15 0.20 -12.86
C ASN A 182 -6.31 -0.30 -14.30
N ARG A 183 -7.54 -0.39 -14.82
CA ARG A 183 -7.80 -0.80 -16.22
C ARG A 183 -7.02 0.05 -17.21
N SER A 184 -6.84 1.33 -16.94
CA SER A 184 -6.08 2.24 -17.80
C SER A 184 -4.58 1.92 -17.89
N PHE A 185 -4.02 1.07 -17.03
CA PHE A 185 -2.63 0.61 -17.17
C PHE A 185 -2.41 -0.19 -18.45
N LEU A 186 -3.43 -0.92 -18.93
CA LEU A 186 -3.34 -1.73 -20.13
C LEU A 186 -3.09 -0.87 -21.38
N ASP A 187 -3.76 0.27 -21.46
CA ASP A 187 -3.70 1.15 -22.63
C ASP A 187 -2.68 2.28 -22.50
N LYS A 188 -2.53 2.86 -21.29
CA LYS A 188 -1.73 4.06 -21.06
C LYS A 188 -0.40 3.78 -20.37
N GLY A 189 -0.23 2.57 -19.85
CA GLY A 189 0.97 2.12 -19.15
C GLY A 189 1.05 2.53 -17.69
N ILE A 190 1.86 1.80 -16.96
CA ILE A 190 2.26 2.10 -15.58
C ILE A 190 3.29 3.24 -15.63
N THR A 191 3.14 4.25 -14.79
CA THR A 191 4.11 5.34 -14.70
C THR A 191 5.21 5.04 -13.70
N TYR A 192 4.84 4.57 -12.49
CA TYR A 192 5.79 4.26 -11.42
C TYR A 192 5.28 3.16 -10.50
N LEU A 193 6.18 2.62 -9.68
CA LEU A 193 5.85 1.71 -8.57
C LEU A 193 5.86 2.47 -7.24
N GLU A 194 4.90 2.17 -6.40
CA GLU A 194 4.85 2.60 -5.01
C GLU A 194 5.15 1.40 -4.11
N PHE A 195 6.32 1.42 -3.46
CA PHE A 195 6.70 0.43 -2.45
C PHE A 195 6.20 0.89 -1.07
N ARG A 196 5.61 -0.02 -0.28
CA ARG A 196 4.78 0.33 0.87
C ARG A 196 5.11 -0.37 2.18
N ASN A 197 6.12 -1.20 2.21
CA ASN A 197 6.48 -1.99 3.40
C ASN A 197 7.73 -1.48 4.14
N PHE A 198 7.92 -0.17 4.16
CA PHE A 198 8.95 0.49 4.95
C PHE A 198 8.39 1.10 6.23
#